data_7adc7638e50a964af4b57b9087dc08bc
#
_entry.id   7adc7638e50a964af4b57b9087dc08bc
#
_cell.length_a   1.000
_cell.length_b   1.000
_cell.length_c   1.000
_cell.angle_alpha   90.00
_cell.angle_beta   90.00
_cell.angle_gamma   90.00
#
_symmetry.space_group_name_H-M   'P 1'
#
loop_
_entity.id
_entity.type
_entity.pdbx_description
1 polymer ?
#
loop_
_entity_poly.entity_id
_entity_poly.type
_entity_poly.pdbx_seq_one_letter_code
_entity_poly.pdbx_strand_id
1 'polypeptide(L)'
;RYIRSAFESGYLMDPHTATCFSAHESCRTKPLKTIVYSTAEWTKFSPTIANALTGENDAHDIDALASIAKTANTHIPARIKALFDMPVVQDTVIDKEDIEREVLSFLK
;
A
#
# COMPACT_ATOMS: atom_id res chain seq x y z
N ARG A 1 -14.36 0.13 2.04
CA ARG A 1 -15.08 0.25 3.32
C ARG A 1 -14.11 0.52 4.47
N TYR A 2 -13.26 -0.44 4.89
CA TYR A 2 -12.42 -0.32 6.11
C TYR A 2 -11.41 0.81 6.05
N ILE A 3 -10.78 1.07 4.90
CA ILE A 3 -9.85 2.20 4.72
C ILE A 3 -10.58 3.53 5.00
N ARG A 4 -11.76 3.72 4.43
CA ARG A 4 -12.56 4.94 4.65
C ARG A 4 -12.99 5.09 6.11
N SER A 5 -13.49 4.02 6.72
CA SER A 5 -13.90 4.04 8.12
C SER A 5 -12.72 4.34 9.08
N ALA A 6 -11.53 3.81 8.79
CA ALA A 6 -10.33 4.14 9.54
C ALA A 6 -9.94 5.61 9.37
N PHE A 7 -10.01 6.13 8.13
CA PHE A 7 -9.73 7.54 7.83
C PHE A 7 -10.68 8.49 8.59
N GLU A 8 -11.97 8.20 8.59
CA GLU A 8 -12.98 8.94 9.35
C GLU A 8 -12.71 8.94 10.87
N SER A 9 -11.97 7.92 11.36
CA SER A 9 -11.50 7.81 12.74
C SER A 9 -10.10 8.41 12.97
N GLY A 10 -9.53 9.08 11.97
CA GLY A 10 -8.23 9.76 12.04
C GLY A 10 -7.01 8.87 11.74
N TYR A 11 -7.19 7.69 11.12
CA TYR A 11 -6.09 6.77 10.79
C TYR A 11 -6.01 6.45 9.29
N LEU A 12 -4.88 6.75 8.66
CA LEU A 12 -4.59 6.33 7.29
C LEU A 12 -4.12 4.88 7.27
N MET A 13 -5.00 4.00 6.81
CA MET A 13 -4.78 2.56 6.80
C MET A 13 -4.36 2.07 5.42
N ASP A 14 -3.33 1.20 5.38
CA ASP A 14 -2.97 0.47 4.17
C ASP A 14 -3.98 -0.65 3.84
N PRO A 15 -4.07 -1.09 2.56
CA PRO A 15 -5.06 -2.08 2.15
C PRO A 15 -4.88 -3.45 2.79
N HIS A 16 -3.65 -3.85 3.12
CA HIS A 16 -3.38 -5.15 3.75
C HIS A 16 -3.88 -5.16 5.20
N THR A 17 -3.64 -4.11 5.94
CA THR A 17 -4.21 -3.93 7.28
C THR A 17 -5.74 -3.93 7.23
N ALA A 18 -6.33 -3.31 6.20
CA ALA A 18 -7.78 -3.32 6.00
C ALA A 18 -8.36 -4.74 5.81
N THR A 19 -7.61 -5.66 5.20
CA THR A 19 -8.04 -7.07 5.08
C THR A 19 -8.12 -7.76 6.44
N CYS A 20 -7.25 -7.40 7.38
CA CYS A 20 -7.30 -7.94 8.75
C CYS A 20 -8.58 -7.55 9.47
N PHE A 21 -9.06 -6.33 9.28
CA PHE A 21 -10.35 -5.91 9.84
C PHE A 21 -11.52 -6.66 9.22
N SER A 22 -11.49 -6.89 7.91
CA SER A 22 -12.49 -7.71 7.22
C SER A 22 -12.51 -9.13 7.73
N ALA A 23 -11.34 -9.76 7.86
CA ALA A 23 -11.22 -11.11 8.39
C ALA A 23 -11.68 -11.19 9.85
N HIS A 24 -11.29 -10.22 10.68
CA HIS A 24 -11.73 -10.16 12.07
C HIS A 24 -13.26 -10.07 12.18
N GLU A 25 -13.90 -9.20 11.39
CA GLU A 25 -15.36 -9.07 11.38
C GLU A 25 -16.06 -10.38 10.96
N SER A 26 -15.49 -11.07 9.96
CA SER A 26 -16.08 -12.30 9.40
C SER A 26 -15.83 -13.56 10.24
N CYS A 27 -14.68 -13.64 10.90
CA CYS A 27 -14.25 -14.86 11.60
C CYS A 27 -14.42 -14.79 13.11
N ARG A 28 -14.74 -13.63 13.66
CA ARG A 28 -14.87 -13.44 15.10
C ARG A 28 -16.06 -14.19 15.67
N THR A 29 -15.79 -15.10 16.58
CA THR A 29 -16.82 -15.89 17.28
C THR A 29 -17.04 -15.46 18.73
N LYS A 30 -16.10 -14.68 19.31
CA LYS A 30 -16.12 -14.24 20.71
C LYS A 30 -15.71 -12.78 20.83
N PRO A 31 -16.20 -12.02 21.82
CA PRO A 31 -15.83 -10.61 22.05
C PRO A 31 -14.46 -10.49 22.73
N LEU A 32 -13.40 -10.89 22.04
CA LEU A 32 -12.03 -10.77 22.53
C LEU A 32 -11.43 -9.42 22.13
N LYS A 33 -10.56 -8.86 22.97
CA LYS A 33 -9.68 -7.75 22.60
C LYS A 33 -8.71 -8.24 21.53
N THR A 34 -8.68 -7.55 20.39
CA THR A 34 -7.86 -7.93 19.25
C THR A 34 -6.90 -6.81 18.92
N ILE A 35 -5.64 -7.13 18.69
CA ILE A 35 -4.61 -6.21 18.21
C ILE A 35 -4.32 -6.57 16.76
N VAL A 36 -4.37 -5.58 15.87
CA VAL A 36 -4.01 -5.71 14.47
C VAL A 36 -2.70 -4.97 14.25
N TYR A 37 -1.69 -5.67 13.73
CA TYR A 37 -0.42 -5.06 13.36
C TYR A 37 -0.49 -4.54 11.92
N SER A 38 -0.18 -3.26 11.73
CA SER A 38 0.04 -2.69 10.42
C SER A 38 1.45 -3.07 9.94
N THR A 39 1.56 -3.68 8.77
CA THR A 39 2.82 -4.13 8.18
C THR A 39 3.27 -3.28 7.00
N ALA A 40 2.47 -2.31 6.59
CA ALA A 40 2.76 -1.37 5.52
C ALA A 40 2.25 0.03 5.87
N GLU A 41 2.79 1.03 5.19
CA GLU A 41 2.34 2.41 5.25
C GLU A 41 1.35 2.73 4.12
N TRP A 42 0.57 3.79 4.32
CA TRP A 42 -0.37 4.32 3.33
C TRP A 42 0.31 4.71 1.99
N THR A 43 1.59 5.06 2.02
CA THR A 43 2.34 5.45 0.82
C THR A 43 2.60 4.30 -0.15
N LYS A 44 2.50 3.04 0.30
CA LYS A 44 2.89 1.87 -0.50
C LYS A 44 1.85 1.48 -1.55
N PHE A 45 0.59 1.73 -1.31
CA PHE A 45 -0.51 1.33 -2.21
C PHE A 45 -1.42 2.52 -2.49
N SER A 46 -0.79 3.65 -2.83
CA SER A 46 -1.45 4.93 -2.98
C SER A 46 -2.65 4.93 -3.94
N PRO A 47 -2.64 4.29 -5.12
CA PRO A 47 -3.82 4.27 -5.98
C PRO A 47 -5.04 3.64 -5.32
N THR A 48 -4.86 2.52 -4.61
CA THR A 48 -5.96 1.84 -3.89
C THR A 48 -6.52 2.70 -2.76
N ILE A 49 -5.67 3.43 -2.05
CA ILE A 49 -6.08 4.29 -0.94
C ILE A 49 -6.76 5.56 -1.48
N ALA A 50 -6.21 6.18 -2.52
CA ALA A 50 -6.84 7.33 -3.17
C ALA A 50 -8.25 6.96 -3.64
N ASN A 51 -8.40 5.84 -4.35
CA ASN A 51 -9.71 5.32 -4.75
C ASN A 51 -10.66 5.15 -3.56
N ALA A 52 -10.19 4.54 -2.48
CA ALA A 52 -11.02 4.31 -1.29
C ALA A 52 -11.46 5.61 -0.61
N LEU A 53 -10.67 6.68 -0.66
CA LEU A 53 -10.96 7.97 -0.02
C LEU A 53 -11.72 8.95 -0.92
N THR A 54 -11.32 9.06 -2.19
CA THR A 54 -11.82 10.07 -3.13
C THR A 54 -12.69 9.51 -4.25
N GLY A 55 -12.58 8.21 -4.55
CA GLY A 55 -13.25 7.58 -5.68
C GLY A 55 -12.45 7.66 -6.99
N GLU A 56 -11.23 8.21 -6.99
CA GLU A 56 -10.35 8.27 -8.16
C GLU A 56 -9.83 6.88 -8.53
N ASN A 57 -10.01 6.46 -9.80
CA ASN A 57 -9.65 5.11 -10.23
C ASN A 57 -8.33 5.03 -11.00
N ASP A 58 -7.89 6.13 -11.62
CA ASP A 58 -6.79 6.12 -12.60
C ASP A 58 -5.61 7.01 -12.19
N ALA A 59 -5.47 7.33 -10.90
CA ALA A 59 -4.35 8.14 -10.44
C ALA A 59 -3.05 7.34 -10.49
N HIS A 60 -1.99 7.90 -11.12
CA HIS A 60 -0.64 7.38 -11.01
C HIS A 60 -0.12 7.50 -9.57
N ASP A 61 0.85 6.69 -9.21
CA ASP A 61 1.34 6.59 -7.82
C ASP A 61 1.65 7.95 -7.17
N ILE A 62 2.34 8.85 -7.86
CA ILE A 62 2.68 10.18 -7.32
C ILE A 62 1.45 11.09 -7.18
N ASP A 63 0.53 11.03 -8.12
CA ASP A 63 -0.71 11.81 -8.11
C ASP A 63 -1.66 11.28 -7.02
N ALA A 64 -1.73 9.96 -6.88
CA ALA A 64 -2.47 9.32 -5.81
C ALA A 64 -1.93 9.71 -4.42
N LEU A 65 -0.59 9.73 -4.24
CA LEU A 65 0.03 10.21 -3.01
C LEU A 65 -0.33 11.68 -2.72
N ALA A 66 -0.31 12.54 -3.74
CA ALA A 66 -0.68 13.95 -3.60
C ALA A 66 -2.16 14.12 -3.23
N SER A 67 -3.04 13.36 -3.86
CA SER A 67 -4.48 13.35 -3.57
C SER A 67 -4.77 12.93 -2.11
N ILE A 68 -4.13 11.83 -1.66
CA ILE A 68 -4.26 11.36 -0.27
C ILE A 68 -3.72 12.41 0.70
N ALA A 69 -2.52 12.93 0.45
CA ALA A 69 -1.89 13.92 1.33
C ALA A 69 -2.76 15.17 1.50
N LYS A 70 -3.36 15.65 0.41
CA LYS A 70 -4.31 16.77 0.42
C LYS A 70 -5.57 16.44 1.23
N THR A 71 -6.16 15.27 0.96
CA THR A 71 -7.41 14.83 1.61
C THR A 71 -7.22 14.61 3.11
N ALA A 72 -6.08 14.04 3.51
CA ALA A 72 -5.76 13.76 4.90
C ALA A 72 -5.04 14.91 5.62
N ASN A 73 -4.85 16.04 4.96
CA ASN A 73 -4.09 17.19 5.51
C ASN A 73 -2.73 16.76 6.09
N THR A 74 -2.01 15.96 5.35
CA THR A 74 -0.68 15.44 5.71
C THR A 74 0.33 15.72 4.60
N HIS A 75 1.56 15.26 4.74
CA HIS A 75 2.60 15.41 3.73
C HIS A 75 3.15 14.05 3.30
N ILE A 76 3.57 13.98 2.04
CA ILE A 76 4.29 12.80 1.53
C ILE A 76 5.68 12.81 2.17
N PRO A 77 6.12 11.71 2.84
CA PRO A 77 7.46 11.63 3.41
C PRO A 77 8.53 11.90 2.33
N ALA A 78 9.53 12.73 2.67
CA ALA A 78 10.56 13.14 1.71
C ALA A 78 11.30 11.96 1.06
N ARG A 79 11.53 10.88 1.82
CA ARG A 79 12.14 9.65 1.31
C ARG A 79 11.28 8.97 0.23
N ILE A 80 9.96 8.95 0.41
CA ILE A 80 9.05 8.37 -0.58
C ILE A 80 9.03 9.24 -1.84
N LYS A 81 8.96 10.56 -1.69
CA LYS A 81 9.02 11.47 -2.83
C LYS A 81 10.31 11.31 -3.64
N ALA A 82 11.44 11.17 -2.97
CA ALA A 82 12.75 11.01 -3.62
C ALA A 82 12.85 9.71 -4.46
N LEU A 83 12.07 8.65 -4.14
CA LEU A 83 12.10 7.41 -4.92
C LEU A 83 11.64 7.61 -6.37
N PHE A 84 10.78 8.58 -6.64
CA PHE A 84 10.28 8.86 -7.99
C PHE A 84 11.32 9.53 -8.89
N ASP A 85 12.35 10.14 -8.29
CA ASP A 85 13.47 10.78 -9.00
C ASP A 85 14.68 9.84 -9.10
N MET A 86 14.63 8.64 -8.50
CA MET A 86 15.74 7.69 -8.53
C MET A 86 15.75 6.89 -9.84
N PRO A 87 16.94 6.57 -10.38
CA PRO A 87 17.05 5.70 -11.54
C PRO A 87 16.62 4.27 -11.18
N VAL A 88 15.98 3.59 -12.12
CA VAL A 88 15.70 2.16 -12.01
C VAL A 88 17.02 1.42 -12.16
N VAL A 89 17.47 0.76 -11.10
CA VAL A 89 18.76 0.03 -11.07
C VAL A 89 18.59 -1.42 -11.50
N GLN A 90 17.43 -2.01 -11.26
CA GLN A 90 17.08 -3.39 -11.59
C GLN A 90 16.01 -3.37 -12.67
N ASP A 91 16.42 -3.36 -13.94
CA ASP A 91 15.55 -3.22 -15.10
C ASP A 91 15.41 -4.51 -15.94
N THR A 92 16.08 -5.59 -15.52
CA THR A 92 16.02 -6.88 -16.20
C THR A 92 14.64 -7.52 -16.05
N VAL A 93 13.98 -7.75 -17.17
CA VAL A 93 12.70 -8.45 -17.24
C VAL A 93 12.95 -9.83 -17.85
N ILE A 94 12.49 -10.87 -17.20
CA ILE A 94 12.64 -12.26 -17.63
C ILE A 94 11.28 -12.96 -17.64
N ASP A 95 11.17 -14.00 -18.46
CA ASP A 95 10.02 -14.89 -18.43
C ASP A 95 10.07 -15.81 -17.20
N LYS A 96 8.91 -16.31 -16.80
CA LYS A 96 8.79 -17.17 -15.61
C LYS A 96 9.66 -18.43 -15.70
N GLU A 97 9.80 -18.98 -16.91
CA GLU A 97 10.60 -20.17 -17.20
C GLU A 97 12.10 -19.94 -17.04
N ASP A 98 12.55 -18.69 -17.08
CA ASP A 98 13.96 -18.31 -16.99
C ASP A 98 14.43 -17.98 -15.56
N ILE A 99 13.53 -17.99 -14.57
CA ILE A 99 13.85 -17.60 -13.19
C ILE A 99 14.98 -18.43 -12.61
N GLU A 100 14.92 -19.77 -12.75
CA GLU A 100 15.95 -20.67 -12.22
C GLU A 100 17.33 -20.38 -12.85
N ARG A 101 17.37 -20.23 -14.17
CA ARG A 101 18.61 -19.90 -14.90
C ARG A 101 19.21 -18.59 -14.43
N GLU A 102 18.38 -17.58 -14.24
CA GLU A 102 18.83 -16.25 -13.83
C GLU A 102 19.36 -16.25 -12.38
N VAL A 103 18.68 -16.92 -11.47
CA VAL A 103 19.16 -17.12 -10.09
C VAL A 103 20.49 -17.85 -10.06
N LEU A 104 20.64 -18.93 -10.81
CA LEU A 104 21.89 -19.68 -10.88
C LEU A 104 23.04 -18.87 -11.53
N SER A 105 22.72 -17.97 -12.46
CA SER A 105 23.70 -17.05 -13.05
C SER A 105 24.19 -16.02 -12.04
N PHE A 106 23.30 -15.49 -11.22
CA PHE A 106 23.62 -14.51 -10.17
C PHE A 106 24.51 -15.11 -9.06
N LEU A 107 24.44 -16.40 -8.80
CA LEU A 107 25.21 -17.08 -7.76
C LEU A 107 26.64 -17.49 -8.18
N LYS A 108 27.05 -17.26 -9.42
CA LYS A 108 28.40 -17.55 -9.94
C LYS A 108 29.31 -16.34 -9.82
#